data_abac158c5e3f622cbd3e615bca3cd0c1
#
_entry.id   abac158c5e3f622cbd3e615bca3cd0c1
#
_cell.length_a   1.000
_cell.length_b   1.000
_cell.length_c   1.000
_cell.angle_alpha   90.00
_cell.angle_beta   90.00
_cell.angle_gamma   90.00
#
_symmetry.space_group_name_H-M   'P 1'
#
loop_
_entity.id
_entity.type
_entity.pdbx_description
1 polymer ?
#
loop_
_entity_poly.entity_id
_entity_poly.type
_entity_poly.pdbx_seq_one_letter_code
_entity_poly.pdbx_strand_id
1 'polypeptide(L)'
;MGEEDIRRQALNVMRMEMLGAKVVSVRSGSNTLKDATNEAIRTWAKTAEDTFYIIGSAVGPYPYPKMVREFQSVISREAKKQFLEVEHKLPDAVMACVGGGSNSIGMFADFIEEPSVKLIGVEAAGKGIETGEHASAMALGEPGVLHGMRSYLLQDEDGNVKLAHSISAGLDYPGVGPEHAYLRDSGRATYVSVTDTEAMDALMELCKLEGIIPAIESAHAVAYASKYAKELTEKLGAAEAKDKTMICLLYTSPSPRDSTSSRM
;
A
#
# COMPACT_ATOMS: atom_id res chain seq x y z
N MET A 1 11.43 -14.39 5.54
CA MET A 1 9.99 -14.14 5.80
C MET A 1 9.70 -14.42 7.28
N GLY A 2 8.73 -13.71 7.86
CA GLY A 2 8.22 -14.09 9.19
C GLY A 2 7.58 -15.46 9.16
N GLU A 3 7.68 -16.22 10.24
CA GLU A 3 7.11 -17.58 10.34
C GLU A 3 5.59 -17.57 10.11
N GLU A 4 4.90 -16.53 10.61
CA GLU A 4 3.46 -16.36 10.37
C GLU A 4 3.15 -16.13 8.89
N ASP A 5 3.94 -15.30 8.22
CA ASP A 5 3.78 -15.02 6.79
C ASP A 5 4.12 -16.22 5.91
N ILE A 6 5.06 -17.07 6.33
CA ILE A 6 5.36 -18.34 5.64
C ILE A 6 4.11 -19.22 5.60
N ARG A 7 3.37 -19.30 6.72
CA ARG A 7 2.11 -20.06 6.77
C ARG A 7 1.01 -19.43 5.94
N ARG A 8 0.82 -18.13 6.06
CA ARG A 8 -0.20 -17.37 5.31
C ARG A 8 0.05 -17.38 3.81
N GLN A 9 1.31 -17.46 3.39
CA GLN A 9 1.76 -17.36 2.00
C GLN A 9 2.49 -18.62 1.51
N ALA A 10 2.08 -19.79 1.98
CA ALA A 10 2.75 -21.06 1.67
C ALA A 10 2.90 -21.32 0.15
N LEU A 11 1.91 -20.91 -0.66
CA LEU A 11 1.97 -21.04 -2.10
C LEU A 11 3.08 -20.17 -2.73
N ASN A 12 3.29 -18.96 -2.20
CA ASN A 12 4.36 -18.09 -2.66
C ASN A 12 5.73 -18.59 -2.20
N VAL A 13 5.82 -19.16 -1.01
CA VAL A 13 7.05 -19.83 -0.53
C VAL A 13 7.42 -20.96 -1.49
N MET A 14 6.48 -21.85 -1.83
CA MET A 14 6.69 -22.91 -2.81
C MET A 14 7.20 -22.37 -4.15
N ARG A 15 6.59 -21.30 -4.68
CA ARG A 15 7.01 -20.66 -5.93
C ARG A 15 8.42 -20.11 -5.86
N MET A 16 8.79 -19.45 -4.77
CA MET A 16 10.14 -18.92 -4.55
C MET A 16 11.17 -20.06 -4.53
N GLU A 17 10.89 -21.15 -3.83
CA GLU A 17 11.77 -22.31 -3.76
C GLU A 17 11.91 -23.03 -5.12
N MET A 18 10.80 -23.16 -5.87
CA MET A 18 10.82 -23.69 -7.25
C MET A 18 11.70 -22.84 -8.19
N LEU A 19 11.78 -21.54 -7.96
CA LEU A 19 12.64 -20.61 -8.70
C LEU A 19 14.09 -20.58 -8.17
N GLY A 20 14.43 -21.41 -7.19
CA GLY A 20 15.77 -21.55 -6.63
C GLY A 20 16.11 -20.57 -5.52
N ALA A 21 15.15 -19.79 -5.03
CA ALA A 21 15.37 -18.90 -3.90
C ALA A 21 15.37 -19.69 -2.57
N LYS A 22 16.21 -19.27 -1.63
CA LYS A 22 16.20 -19.79 -0.26
C LYS A 22 15.31 -18.94 0.62
N VAL A 23 14.24 -19.51 1.16
CA VAL A 23 13.37 -18.84 2.12
C VAL A 23 13.91 -19.08 3.53
N VAL A 24 14.22 -17.98 4.24
CA VAL A 24 14.72 -18.02 5.63
C VAL A 24 13.58 -17.60 6.56
N SER A 25 13.21 -18.48 7.48
CA SER A 25 12.19 -18.23 8.51
C SER A 25 12.74 -17.34 9.61
N VAL A 26 12.01 -16.27 9.94
CA VAL A 26 12.31 -15.38 11.07
C VAL A 26 11.27 -15.63 12.16
N ARG A 27 11.77 -16.05 13.34
CA ARG A 27 10.97 -16.47 14.52
C ARG A 27 11.09 -15.51 15.70
N SER A 28 11.73 -14.36 15.50
CA SER A 28 11.88 -13.34 16.54
C SER A 28 10.71 -12.36 16.53
N GLY A 29 10.44 -11.74 17.66
CA GLY A 29 9.41 -10.71 17.80
C GLY A 29 8.00 -11.25 17.52
N SER A 30 7.26 -10.58 16.64
CA SER A 30 5.91 -10.95 16.23
C SER A 30 5.86 -12.02 15.12
N ASN A 31 7.02 -12.46 14.62
CA ASN A 31 7.14 -13.40 13.49
C ASN A 31 6.51 -12.92 12.19
N THR A 32 6.38 -11.60 12.00
CA THR A 32 5.73 -10.97 10.84
C THR A 32 6.74 -10.23 9.94
N LEU A 33 6.22 -9.58 8.90
CA LEU A 33 6.99 -8.79 7.93
C LEU A 33 7.94 -7.77 8.60
N LYS A 34 7.52 -7.11 9.68
CA LYS A 34 8.36 -6.16 10.43
C LYS A 34 9.67 -6.79 10.90
N ASP A 35 9.58 -7.96 11.52
CA ASP A 35 10.76 -8.64 12.05
C ASP A 35 11.62 -9.27 10.95
N ALA A 36 10.98 -9.76 9.88
CA ALA A 36 11.68 -10.23 8.70
C ALA A 36 12.50 -9.10 8.03
N THR A 37 11.96 -7.88 7.93
CA THR A 37 12.67 -6.72 7.41
C THR A 37 13.84 -6.33 8.30
N ASN A 38 13.66 -6.32 9.63
CA ASN A 38 14.74 -6.09 10.58
C ASN A 38 15.88 -7.09 10.40
N GLU A 39 15.58 -8.38 10.23
CA GLU A 39 16.59 -9.41 10.05
C GLU A 39 17.31 -9.29 8.70
N ALA A 40 16.57 -8.94 7.65
CA ALA A 40 17.16 -8.71 6.32
C ALA A 40 18.17 -7.54 6.36
N ILE A 41 17.79 -6.41 6.97
CA ILE A 41 18.70 -5.24 7.12
C ILE A 41 19.90 -5.59 8.01
N ARG A 42 19.69 -6.30 9.11
CA ARG A 42 20.76 -6.74 10.01
C ARG A 42 21.74 -7.69 9.32
N THR A 43 21.23 -8.61 8.52
CA THR A 43 22.04 -9.56 7.73
C THR A 43 22.83 -8.80 6.68
N TRP A 44 22.18 -7.93 5.92
CA TRP A 44 22.85 -7.11 4.92
C TRP A 44 23.96 -6.24 5.52
N ALA A 45 23.72 -5.60 6.66
CA ALA A 45 24.75 -4.77 7.33
C ALA A 45 26.01 -5.59 7.72
N LYS A 46 25.86 -6.90 7.99
CA LYS A 46 26.98 -7.79 8.30
C LYS A 46 27.72 -8.29 7.05
N THR A 47 27.05 -8.35 5.91
CA THR A 47 27.51 -8.96 4.67
C THR A 47 27.54 -7.98 3.49
N ALA A 48 27.61 -6.67 3.77
CA ALA A 48 27.48 -5.62 2.76
C ALA A 48 28.60 -5.63 1.69
N GLU A 49 29.74 -6.30 1.96
CA GLU A 49 30.85 -6.40 1.01
C GLU A 49 30.55 -7.36 -0.16
N ASP A 50 29.71 -8.38 0.07
CA ASP A 50 29.42 -9.44 -0.91
C ASP A 50 27.92 -9.65 -1.16
N THR A 51 27.05 -8.90 -0.47
CA THR A 51 25.60 -9.06 -0.53
C THR A 51 24.93 -7.78 -0.98
N PHE A 52 24.09 -7.88 -2.01
CA PHE A 52 23.26 -6.78 -2.47
C PHE A 52 21.86 -6.87 -1.85
N TYR A 53 21.44 -5.78 -1.17
CA TYR A 53 20.12 -5.70 -0.55
C TYR A 53 19.09 -5.18 -1.55
N ILE A 54 18.03 -5.95 -1.77
CA ILE A 54 16.89 -5.57 -2.61
C ILE A 54 15.65 -5.46 -1.74
N ILE A 55 15.05 -4.27 -1.69
CA ILE A 55 13.77 -4.04 -1.03
C ILE A 55 12.70 -3.67 -2.05
N GLY A 56 11.53 -4.30 -1.94
CA GLY A 56 10.38 -4.06 -2.83
C GLY A 56 9.39 -3.01 -2.32
N SER A 57 9.71 -2.31 -1.23
CA SER A 57 8.83 -1.30 -0.63
C SER A 57 9.52 0.07 -0.56
N ALA A 58 8.73 1.15 -0.48
CA ALA A 58 9.22 2.52 -0.35
C ALA A 58 9.64 2.88 1.08
N VAL A 59 10.02 1.89 1.88
CA VAL A 59 10.47 2.00 3.28
C VAL A 59 12.00 1.85 3.38
N GLY A 60 12.55 2.15 4.54
CA GLY A 60 13.98 2.00 4.82
C GLY A 60 14.77 3.30 4.70
N PRO A 61 16.11 3.24 4.92
CA PRO A 61 16.95 4.41 4.88
C PRO A 61 17.18 4.91 3.45
N TYR A 62 17.62 6.17 3.33
CA TYR A 62 18.11 6.67 2.04
C TYR A 62 19.26 5.79 1.53
N PRO A 63 19.32 5.43 0.23
CA PRO A 63 18.50 5.95 -0.86
C PRO A 63 17.29 5.08 -1.26
N TYR A 64 16.96 4.03 -0.51
CA TYR A 64 15.96 3.04 -0.93
C TYR A 64 14.58 3.62 -1.26
N PRO A 65 13.97 4.52 -0.45
CA PRO A 65 12.67 5.10 -0.81
C PRO A 65 12.69 5.81 -2.15
N LYS A 66 13.76 6.58 -2.41
CA LYS A 66 13.94 7.28 -3.69
C LYS A 66 14.11 6.32 -4.86
N MET A 67 14.92 5.26 -4.70
CA MET A 67 15.11 4.24 -5.75
C MET A 67 13.79 3.54 -6.08
N VAL A 68 13.04 3.15 -5.06
CA VAL A 68 11.74 2.48 -5.25
C VAL A 68 10.74 3.41 -5.92
N ARG A 69 10.65 4.68 -5.51
CA ARG A 69 9.83 5.66 -6.21
C ARG A 69 10.21 5.77 -7.69
N GLU A 70 11.48 5.91 -7.99
CA GLU A 70 11.95 6.08 -9.38
C GLU A 70 11.58 4.87 -10.24
N PHE A 71 11.77 3.66 -9.76
CA PHE A 71 11.39 2.45 -10.49
C PHE A 71 9.87 2.29 -10.62
N GLN A 72 9.12 2.64 -9.59
CA GLN A 72 7.66 2.54 -9.59
C GLN A 72 6.98 3.70 -10.35
N SER A 73 7.69 4.81 -10.62
CA SER A 73 7.12 5.97 -11.32
C SER A 73 6.69 5.68 -12.76
N VAL A 74 7.12 4.55 -13.33
CA VAL A 74 6.58 4.06 -14.60
C VAL A 74 5.04 3.98 -14.57
N ILE A 75 4.45 3.67 -13.41
CA ILE A 75 3.01 3.59 -13.20
C ILE A 75 2.35 4.94 -13.50
N SER A 76 2.80 6.01 -12.84
CA SER A 76 2.22 7.35 -13.04
C SER A 76 2.52 7.92 -14.41
N ARG A 77 3.72 7.69 -14.91
CA ARG A 77 4.15 8.15 -16.24
C ARG A 77 3.26 7.60 -17.34
N GLU A 78 3.03 6.30 -17.34
CA GLU A 78 2.16 5.64 -18.31
C GLU A 78 0.69 6.01 -18.09
N ALA A 79 0.21 5.97 -16.85
CA ALA A 79 -1.17 6.33 -16.52
C ALA A 79 -1.51 7.77 -16.94
N LYS A 80 -0.63 8.74 -16.62
CA LYS A 80 -0.82 10.15 -17.01
C LYS A 80 -0.88 10.33 -18.52
N LYS A 81 0.05 9.66 -19.24
CA LYS A 81 0.07 9.72 -20.70
C LYS A 81 -1.21 9.14 -21.30
N GLN A 82 -1.56 7.90 -20.93
CA GLN A 82 -2.75 7.22 -21.44
C GLN A 82 -4.04 7.98 -21.10
N PHE A 83 -4.14 8.52 -19.90
CA PHE A 83 -5.30 9.30 -19.49
C PHE A 83 -5.47 10.59 -20.30
N LEU A 84 -4.36 11.32 -20.54
CA LEU A 84 -4.38 12.52 -21.38
C LEU A 84 -4.73 12.22 -22.85
N GLU A 85 -4.33 11.06 -23.36
CA GLU A 85 -4.68 10.63 -24.73
C GLU A 85 -6.19 10.33 -24.88
N VAL A 86 -6.83 9.82 -23.82
CA VAL A 86 -8.26 9.44 -23.85
C VAL A 86 -9.17 10.60 -23.42
N GLU A 87 -8.85 11.25 -22.31
CA GLU A 87 -9.72 12.24 -21.66
C GLU A 87 -9.38 13.69 -22.04
N HIS A 88 -8.23 13.92 -22.68
CA HIS A 88 -7.72 15.25 -23.06
C HIS A 88 -7.61 16.26 -21.91
N LYS A 89 -7.59 15.78 -20.68
CA LYS A 89 -7.44 16.56 -19.43
C LYS A 89 -6.75 15.71 -18.35
N LEU A 90 -6.27 16.34 -17.27
CA LEU A 90 -5.79 15.62 -16.10
C LEU A 90 -6.99 15.07 -15.30
N PRO A 91 -6.80 13.95 -14.56
CA PRO A 91 -7.83 13.46 -13.66
C PRO A 91 -8.06 14.43 -12.49
N ASP A 92 -9.27 14.44 -11.92
CA ASP A 92 -9.56 15.22 -10.71
C ASP A 92 -8.91 14.57 -9.46
N ALA A 93 -8.71 13.25 -9.47
CA ALA A 93 -8.05 12.53 -8.40
C ALA A 93 -7.29 11.30 -8.90
N VAL A 94 -6.24 10.90 -8.19
CA VAL A 94 -5.58 9.60 -8.31
C VAL A 94 -5.57 8.91 -6.95
N MET A 95 -5.84 7.60 -6.94
CA MET A 95 -5.98 6.80 -5.74
C MET A 95 -5.16 5.52 -5.82
N ALA A 96 -4.58 5.12 -4.71
CA ALA A 96 -3.88 3.84 -4.57
C ALA A 96 -3.92 3.35 -3.12
N CYS A 97 -3.88 2.04 -2.91
CA CYS A 97 -3.74 1.47 -1.59
C CYS A 97 -2.35 1.73 -1.01
N VAL A 98 -2.27 1.87 0.31
CA VAL A 98 -1.03 2.20 1.03
C VAL A 98 -0.78 1.21 2.16
N GLY A 99 0.26 0.38 2.00
CA GLY A 99 0.93 -0.31 3.09
C GLY A 99 2.28 0.36 3.32
N GLY A 100 3.41 -0.26 2.91
CA GLY A 100 4.71 0.43 2.85
C GLY A 100 4.76 1.57 1.82
N GLY A 101 3.87 1.56 0.83
CA GLY A 101 3.60 2.69 -0.06
C GLY A 101 4.33 2.68 -1.39
N SER A 102 4.88 1.54 -1.86
CA SER A 102 5.63 1.51 -3.13
C SER A 102 4.74 1.74 -4.36
N ASN A 103 3.60 1.07 -4.43
CA ASN A 103 2.66 1.24 -5.55
C ASN A 103 2.06 2.65 -5.57
N SER A 104 1.68 3.17 -4.42
CA SER A 104 1.06 4.49 -4.30
C SER A 104 2.04 5.63 -4.56
N ILE A 105 3.29 5.56 -4.11
CA ILE A 105 4.28 6.59 -4.46
C ILE A 105 4.60 6.56 -5.96
N GLY A 106 4.62 5.35 -6.56
CA GLY A 106 4.75 5.19 -8.01
C GLY A 106 3.59 5.82 -8.77
N MET A 107 2.34 5.66 -8.27
CA MET A 107 1.16 6.28 -8.87
C MET A 107 1.12 7.80 -8.67
N PHE A 108 1.65 8.30 -7.55
CA PHE A 108 1.62 9.73 -7.25
C PHE A 108 2.74 10.51 -7.94
N ALA A 109 3.88 9.88 -8.27
CA ALA A 109 5.11 10.54 -8.66
C ALA A 109 4.96 11.64 -9.71
N ASP A 110 4.34 11.35 -10.87
CA ASP A 110 4.16 12.33 -11.95
C ASP A 110 2.94 13.25 -11.74
N PHE A 111 2.20 13.09 -10.66
CA PHE A 111 1.09 13.96 -10.27
C PHE A 111 1.42 14.85 -9.06
N ILE A 112 2.58 14.67 -8.41
CA ILE A 112 2.97 15.49 -7.24
C ILE A 112 2.98 16.98 -7.59
N GLU A 113 3.51 17.34 -8.75
CA GLU A 113 3.62 18.73 -9.23
C GLU A 113 2.34 19.24 -9.91
N GLU A 114 1.26 18.46 -9.90
CA GLU A 114 -0.03 18.82 -10.50
C GLU A 114 -1.03 19.21 -9.40
N PRO A 115 -1.10 20.46 -8.95
CA PRO A 115 -1.91 20.85 -7.79
C PRO A 115 -3.42 20.68 -8.00
N SER A 116 -3.87 20.61 -9.25
CA SER A 116 -5.27 20.34 -9.59
C SER A 116 -5.69 18.89 -9.36
N VAL A 117 -4.74 17.97 -9.31
CA VAL A 117 -4.99 16.53 -9.10
C VAL A 117 -4.89 16.19 -7.62
N LYS A 118 -5.96 15.67 -7.04
CA LYS A 118 -5.94 15.15 -5.67
C LYS A 118 -5.20 13.83 -5.59
N LEU A 119 -4.30 13.69 -4.62
CA LEU A 119 -3.61 12.43 -4.31
C LEU A 119 -4.26 11.81 -3.08
N ILE A 120 -4.76 10.58 -3.21
CA ILE A 120 -5.49 9.90 -2.13
C ILE A 120 -4.88 8.52 -1.90
N GLY A 121 -4.25 8.35 -0.73
CA GLY A 121 -3.75 7.07 -0.26
C GLY A 121 -4.79 6.36 0.61
N VAL A 122 -5.03 5.09 0.35
CA VAL A 122 -6.05 4.30 1.05
C VAL A 122 -5.36 3.23 1.89
N GLU A 123 -5.44 3.37 3.22
CA GLU A 123 -4.90 2.43 4.20
C GLU A 123 -5.93 1.39 4.63
N ALA A 124 -5.47 0.32 5.27
CA ALA A 124 -6.35 -0.70 5.83
C ALA A 124 -6.79 -0.33 7.26
N ALA A 125 -8.08 -0.10 7.45
CA ALA A 125 -8.69 0.04 8.78
C ALA A 125 -8.92 -1.33 9.46
N GLY A 126 -8.56 -2.43 8.81
CA GLY A 126 -8.66 -3.76 9.38
C GLY A 126 -10.08 -4.09 9.85
N LYS A 127 -10.20 -4.48 11.11
CA LYS A 127 -11.51 -4.76 11.74
C LYS A 127 -12.25 -3.51 12.24
N GLY A 128 -11.70 -2.34 11.98
CA GLY A 128 -12.18 -1.05 12.47
C GLY A 128 -11.12 -0.36 13.32
N ILE A 129 -10.96 0.94 13.12
CA ILE A 129 -9.94 1.75 13.81
C ILE A 129 -10.12 1.69 15.34
N GLU A 130 -11.36 1.69 15.79
CA GLU A 130 -11.75 1.63 17.20
C GLU A 130 -11.38 0.32 17.90
N THR A 131 -11.14 -0.75 17.13
CA THR A 131 -10.73 -2.05 17.68
C THR A 131 -9.25 -2.12 18.03
N GLY A 132 -8.45 -1.20 17.47
CA GLY A 132 -6.99 -1.27 17.52
C GLY A 132 -6.37 -2.30 16.57
N GLU A 133 -7.18 -3.12 15.88
CA GLU A 133 -6.74 -4.10 14.88
C GLU A 133 -6.82 -3.49 13.47
N HIS A 134 -5.85 -2.64 13.13
CA HIS A 134 -5.77 -1.91 11.85
C HIS A 134 -4.31 -1.67 11.43
N ALA A 135 -4.09 -1.18 10.20
CA ALA A 135 -2.79 -0.81 9.65
C ALA A 135 -2.75 0.65 9.15
N SER A 136 -3.55 1.54 9.76
CA SER A 136 -3.71 2.94 9.36
C SER A 136 -2.65 3.83 10.00
N ALA A 137 -1.38 3.69 9.59
CA ALA A 137 -0.26 4.43 10.16
C ALA A 137 -0.27 5.93 9.81
N MET A 138 -0.77 6.30 8.63
CA MET A 138 -0.87 7.71 8.22
C MET A 138 -2.03 8.43 8.89
N ALA A 139 -3.15 7.73 9.14
CA ALA A 139 -4.31 8.33 9.79
C ALA A 139 -4.09 8.50 11.30
N LEU A 140 -3.50 7.49 11.98
CA LEU A 140 -3.48 7.37 13.44
C LEU A 140 -2.09 7.20 14.04
N GLY A 141 -1.07 6.96 13.22
CA GLY A 141 0.29 6.79 13.70
C GLY A 141 0.93 8.12 14.12
N GLU A 142 2.00 7.99 14.86
CA GLU A 142 2.83 9.10 15.30
C GLU A 142 4.24 9.02 14.69
N PRO A 143 4.98 10.14 14.61
CA PRO A 143 6.34 10.15 14.13
C PRO A 143 7.24 9.25 14.97
N GLY A 144 7.97 8.34 14.31
CA GLY A 144 8.90 7.43 14.96
C GLY A 144 9.97 6.93 14.00
N VAL A 145 10.83 6.04 14.47
CA VAL A 145 11.92 5.45 13.67
C VAL A 145 11.73 3.95 13.56
N LEU A 146 11.67 3.45 12.33
CA LEU A 146 11.59 2.02 12.02
C LEU A 146 12.41 1.72 10.77
N HIS A 147 13.10 0.59 10.72
CA HIS A 147 13.88 0.13 9.56
C HIS A 147 14.86 1.20 9.01
N GLY A 148 15.41 2.05 9.89
CA GLY A 148 16.36 3.11 9.49
C GLY A 148 15.74 4.34 8.83
N MET A 149 14.42 4.49 8.88
CA MET A 149 13.70 5.67 8.40
C MET A 149 12.93 6.34 9.54
N ARG A 150 12.74 7.66 9.45
CA ARG A 150 11.76 8.40 10.25
C ARG A 150 10.47 8.57 9.44
N SER A 151 9.36 8.13 10.00
CA SER A 151 8.05 8.18 9.35
C SER A 151 6.92 8.10 10.39
N TYR A 152 5.67 7.95 9.95
CA TYR A 152 4.54 7.64 10.81
C TYR A 152 4.46 6.15 11.09
N LEU A 153 4.26 5.80 12.36
CA LEU A 153 4.23 4.42 12.85
C LEU A 153 3.04 4.23 13.80
N LEU A 154 2.50 3.02 13.80
CA LEU A 154 1.62 2.56 14.88
C LEU A 154 2.52 2.17 16.05
N GLN A 155 2.47 2.94 17.14
CA GLN A 155 3.28 2.72 18.34
C GLN A 155 2.46 2.98 19.60
N ASP A 156 2.91 2.41 20.71
CA ASP A 156 2.36 2.65 22.04
C ASP A 156 3.00 3.91 22.68
N GLU A 157 2.57 4.23 23.91
CA GLU A 157 3.06 5.38 24.68
C GLU A 157 4.57 5.31 24.99
N ASP A 158 5.14 4.11 25.02
CA ASP A 158 6.57 3.88 25.22
C ASP A 158 7.37 3.89 23.91
N GLY A 159 6.72 4.09 22.77
CA GLY A 159 7.33 4.09 21.44
C GLY A 159 7.58 2.69 20.86
N ASN A 160 7.03 1.63 21.44
CA ASN A 160 7.11 0.29 20.88
C ASN A 160 6.13 0.17 19.70
N VAL A 161 6.60 -0.42 18.60
CA VAL A 161 5.79 -0.62 17.41
C VAL A 161 4.69 -1.64 17.69
N LYS A 162 3.43 -1.22 17.53
CA LYS A 162 2.25 -2.08 17.65
C LYS A 162 2.15 -3.06 16.47
N LEU A 163 1.45 -4.15 16.69
CA LEU A 163 1.07 -5.05 15.62
C LEU A 163 0.05 -4.35 14.71
N ALA A 164 0.28 -4.45 13.42
CA ALA A 164 -0.71 -4.06 12.45
C ALA A 164 -1.68 -5.22 12.19
N HIS A 165 -2.84 -4.91 11.62
CA HIS A 165 -3.78 -5.91 11.15
C HIS A 165 -4.43 -5.47 9.84
N SER A 166 -4.44 -6.36 8.86
CA SER A 166 -5.22 -6.28 7.63
C SER A 166 -5.50 -7.68 7.12
N ILE A 167 -6.67 -7.89 6.51
CA ILE A 167 -6.96 -9.10 5.73
C ILE A 167 -5.98 -9.22 4.54
N SER A 168 -5.49 -8.11 4.06
CA SER A 168 -4.50 -8.03 2.99
C SER A 168 -3.08 -8.12 3.56
N ALA A 169 -2.34 -9.17 3.20
CA ALA A 169 -0.95 -9.34 3.63
C ALA A 169 -0.03 -8.19 3.17
N GLY A 170 -0.32 -7.56 2.04
CA GLY A 170 0.46 -6.46 1.50
C GLY A 170 0.23 -5.13 2.20
N LEU A 171 -0.87 -4.98 2.96
CA LEU A 171 -1.17 -3.79 3.76
C LEU A 171 -0.94 -4.01 5.27
N ASP A 172 -0.60 -5.23 5.69
CA ASP A 172 -0.35 -5.59 7.09
C ASP A 172 1.06 -5.14 7.52
N TYR A 173 1.23 -3.81 7.68
CA TYR A 173 2.49 -3.19 8.04
C TYR A 173 2.25 -1.96 8.94
N PRO A 174 2.98 -1.82 10.06
CA PRO A 174 2.71 -0.79 11.07
C PRO A 174 3.29 0.59 10.75
N GLY A 175 3.81 0.80 9.57
CA GLY A 175 4.44 2.06 9.16
C GLY A 175 4.21 2.36 7.69
N VAL A 176 4.87 3.41 7.19
CA VAL A 176 4.74 3.86 5.81
C VAL A 176 6.07 4.45 5.33
N GLY A 177 6.27 4.54 4.03
CA GLY A 177 7.45 5.18 3.44
C GLY A 177 7.57 6.66 3.81
N PRO A 178 8.79 7.19 4.03
CA PRO A 178 8.99 8.55 4.50
C PRO A 178 8.54 9.63 3.50
N GLU A 179 8.48 9.33 2.21
CA GLU A 179 7.95 10.26 1.21
C GLU A 179 6.44 10.45 1.37
N HIS A 180 5.69 9.41 1.74
CA HIS A 180 4.28 9.54 2.08
C HIS A 180 4.07 10.42 3.32
N ALA A 181 4.92 10.28 4.35
CA ALA A 181 4.90 11.15 5.51
C ALA A 181 5.08 12.63 5.10
N TYR A 182 6.04 12.91 4.23
CA TYR A 182 6.24 14.26 3.68
C TYR A 182 5.01 14.76 2.88
N LEU A 183 4.42 13.92 2.02
CA LEU A 183 3.23 14.31 1.24
C LEU A 183 2.01 14.61 2.14
N ARG A 184 1.88 13.91 3.27
CA ARG A 184 0.87 14.21 4.28
C ARG A 184 1.15 15.55 4.95
N ASP A 185 2.38 15.74 5.48
CA ASP A 185 2.74 16.92 6.26
C ASP A 185 2.70 18.21 5.44
N SER A 186 3.04 18.11 4.16
CA SER A 186 2.93 19.22 3.20
C SER A 186 1.49 19.48 2.74
N GLY A 187 0.53 18.65 3.12
CA GLY A 187 -0.86 18.74 2.64
C GLY A 187 -1.04 18.37 1.17
N ARG A 188 -0.02 17.75 0.54
CA ARG A 188 -0.09 17.39 -0.89
C ARG A 188 -0.93 16.14 -1.13
N ALA A 189 -0.94 15.19 -0.22
CA ALA A 189 -1.75 13.99 -0.29
C ALA A 189 -2.62 13.83 0.95
N THR A 190 -3.80 13.23 0.75
CA THR A 190 -4.74 12.87 1.81
C THR A 190 -4.70 11.36 2.00
N TYR A 191 -4.77 10.90 3.24
CA TYR A 191 -4.80 9.48 3.58
C TYR A 191 -6.11 9.16 4.29
N VAL A 192 -6.73 8.07 3.86
CA VAL A 192 -8.03 7.59 4.34
C VAL A 192 -7.93 6.09 4.62
N SER A 193 -8.87 5.55 5.36
CA SER A 193 -8.85 4.15 5.76
C SER A 193 -10.14 3.44 5.37
N VAL A 194 -10.02 2.16 5.00
CA VAL A 194 -11.11 1.27 4.58
C VAL A 194 -11.00 -0.01 5.38
N THR A 195 -12.12 -0.51 5.89
CA THR A 195 -12.19 -1.77 6.64
C THR A 195 -12.05 -2.99 5.75
N ASP A 196 -11.69 -4.13 6.35
CA ASP A 196 -11.61 -5.43 5.67
C ASP A 196 -12.94 -5.77 4.99
N THR A 197 -14.08 -5.50 5.65
CA THR A 197 -15.41 -5.74 5.10
C THR A 197 -15.70 -4.87 3.88
N GLU A 198 -15.47 -3.56 3.97
CA GLU A 198 -15.65 -2.64 2.83
C GLU A 198 -14.77 -3.05 1.63
N ALA A 199 -13.53 -3.47 1.89
CA ALA A 199 -12.63 -3.93 0.83
C ALA A 199 -13.13 -5.21 0.16
N MET A 200 -13.62 -6.19 0.94
CA MET A 200 -14.15 -7.43 0.39
C MET A 200 -15.46 -7.23 -0.36
N ASP A 201 -16.35 -6.35 0.10
CA ASP A 201 -17.58 -5.99 -0.60
C ASP A 201 -17.27 -5.35 -1.96
N ALA A 202 -16.30 -4.41 -1.99
CA ALA A 202 -15.87 -3.78 -3.23
C ALA A 202 -15.20 -4.77 -4.20
N LEU A 203 -14.42 -5.74 -3.68
CA LEU A 203 -13.86 -6.82 -4.48
C LEU A 203 -14.97 -7.62 -5.17
N MET A 204 -15.97 -8.04 -4.42
CA MET A 204 -17.09 -8.83 -4.95
C MET A 204 -17.95 -8.02 -5.93
N GLU A 205 -18.13 -6.73 -5.67
CA GLU A 205 -18.86 -5.82 -6.57
C GLU A 205 -18.11 -5.68 -7.90
N LEU A 206 -16.80 -5.41 -7.88
CA LEU A 206 -15.99 -5.28 -9.08
C LEU A 206 -15.96 -6.57 -9.90
N CYS A 207 -15.87 -7.73 -9.24
CA CYS A 207 -15.95 -9.04 -9.92
C CYS A 207 -17.27 -9.20 -10.68
N LYS A 208 -18.39 -8.79 -10.08
CA LYS A 208 -19.73 -8.94 -10.67
C LYS A 208 -19.98 -7.95 -11.80
N LEU A 209 -19.55 -6.71 -11.65
CA LEU A 209 -19.86 -5.63 -12.58
C LEU A 209 -18.89 -5.58 -13.76
N GLU A 210 -17.61 -5.80 -13.52
CA GLU A 210 -16.56 -5.60 -14.51
C GLU A 210 -15.86 -6.91 -14.93
N GLY A 211 -16.13 -8.03 -14.24
CA GLY A 211 -15.42 -9.29 -14.49
C GLY A 211 -13.94 -9.25 -14.12
N ILE A 212 -13.52 -8.28 -13.30
CA ILE A 212 -12.14 -8.11 -12.84
C ILE A 212 -12.03 -8.68 -11.43
N ILE A 213 -11.08 -9.60 -11.22
CA ILE A 213 -10.74 -10.10 -9.88
C ILE A 213 -9.53 -9.28 -9.38
N PRO A 214 -9.73 -8.29 -8.49
CA PRO A 214 -8.63 -7.48 -7.99
C PRO A 214 -7.85 -8.21 -6.91
N ALA A 215 -6.59 -7.80 -6.69
CA ALA A 215 -5.88 -8.10 -5.47
C ALA A 215 -6.60 -7.46 -4.27
N ILE A 216 -6.56 -8.11 -3.11
CA ILE A 216 -7.23 -7.62 -1.89
C ILE A 216 -6.69 -6.24 -1.50
N GLU A 217 -5.40 -5.99 -1.70
CA GLU A 217 -4.77 -4.68 -1.54
C GLU A 217 -5.50 -3.61 -2.34
N SER A 218 -5.67 -3.86 -3.64
CA SER A 218 -6.32 -2.92 -4.56
C SER A 218 -7.80 -2.73 -4.25
N ALA A 219 -8.45 -3.75 -3.71
CA ALA A 219 -9.87 -3.67 -3.32
C ALA A 219 -10.13 -2.56 -2.29
N HIS A 220 -9.16 -2.24 -1.41
CA HIS A 220 -9.25 -1.11 -0.50
C HIS A 220 -9.35 0.22 -1.26
N ALA A 221 -8.51 0.39 -2.29
CA ALA A 221 -8.57 1.59 -3.12
C ALA A 221 -9.89 1.69 -3.91
N VAL A 222 -10.39 0.56 -4.45
CA VAL A 222 -11.68 0.49 -5.16
C VAL A 222 -12.84 0.84 -4.22
N ALA A 223 -12.85 0.32 -3.00
CA ALA A 223 -13.87 0.63 -1.99
C ALA A 223 -13.96 2.14 -1.72
N TYR A 224 -12.80 2.79 -1.52
CA TYR A 224 -12.79 4.23 -1.31
C TYR A 224 -13.15 5.01 -2.59
N ALA A 225 -12.74 4.56 -3.77
CA ALA A 225 -13.11 5.19 -5.03
C ALA A 225 -14.64 5.23 -5.21
N SER A 226 -15.33 4.11 -4.92
CA SER A 226 -16.79 4.04 -4.94
C SER A 226 -17.44 4.97 -3.92
N LYS A 227 -16.90 5.03 -2.70
CA LYS A 227 -17.35 5.96 -1.65
C LYS A 227 -17.15 7.42 -2.06
N TYR A 228 -15.97 7.75 -2.56
CA TYR A 228 -15.63 9.10 -3.01
C TYR A 228 -16.51 9.57 -4.18
N ALA A 229 -16.85 8.68 -5.12
CA ALA A 229 -17.78 8.99 -6.21
C ALA A 229 -19.18 9.35 -5.69
N LYS A 230 -19.68 8.62 -4.67
CA LYS A 230 -20.96 8.93 -4.01
C LYS A 230 -20.90 10.28 -3.30
N GLU A 231 -19.85 10.54 -2.52
CA GLU A 231 -19.63 11.82 -1.84
C GLU A 231 -19.57 13.01 -2.81
N LEU A 232 -18.90 12.84 -3.96
CA LEU A 232 -18.86 13.85 -5.02
C LEU A 232 -20.25 14.09 -5.61
N THR A 233 -21.04 13.04 -5.84
CA THR A 233 -22.39 13.14 -6.39
C THR A 233 -23.32 13.87 -5.41
N GLU A 234 -23.23 13.56 -4.12
CA GLU A 234 -23.99 14.24 -3.08
C GLU A 234 -23.62 15.72 -2.96
N LYS A 235 -22.35 16.04 -3.06
CA LYS A 235 -21.83 17.39 -2.89
C LYS A 235 -22.06 18.30 -4.11
N LEU A 236 -21.89 17.78 -5.31
CA LEU A 236 -21.91 18.56 -6.57
C LEU A 236 -23.23 18.40 -7.33
N GLY A 237 -24.01 17.36 -7.02
CA GLY A 237 -25.13 16.94 -7.83
C GLY A 237 -24.71 16.06 -9.03
N ALA A 238 -25.62 15.21 -9.50
CA ALA A 238 -25.31 14.22 -10.53
C ALA A 238 -24.84 14.84 -11.88
N ALA A 239 -25.29 16.03 -12.21
CA ALA A 239 -24.93 16.70 -13.47
C ALA A 239 -23.47 17.13 -13.51
N GLU A 240 -22.92 17.66 -12.40
CA GLU A 240 -21.54 18.10 -12.31
C GLU A 240 -20.60 16.92 -11.95
N ALA A 241 -21.04 16.01 -11.11
CA ALA A 241 -20.25 14.87 -10.67
C ALA A 241 -19.87 13.93 -11.84
N LYS A 242 -20.73 13.76 -12.86
CA LYS A 242 -20.44 12.92 -14.02
C LYS A 242 -19.26 13.39 -14.88
N ASP A 243 -18.89 14.66 -14.78
CA ASP A 243 -17.75 15.23 -15.51
C ASP A 243 -16.43 15.08 -14.72
N LYS A 244 -16.50 14.56 -13.49
CA LYS A 244 -15.34 14.27 -12.65
C LYS A 244 -14.74 12.92 -13.02
N THR A 245 -13.42 12.89 -13.08
CA THR A 245 -12.67 11.70 -13.47
C THR A 245 -11.63 11.34 -12.41
N MET A 246 -11.41 10.06 -12.21
CA MET A 246 -10.39 9.58 -11.28
C MET A 246 -9.65 8.37 -11.85
N ILE A 247 -8.40 8.22 -11.45
CA ILE A 247 -7.61 7.01 -11.69
C ILE A 247 -7.48 6.27 -10.37
N CYS A 248 -7.93 5.02 -10.33
CA CYS A 248 -7.70 4.10 -9.21
C CYS A 248 -6.69 3.03 -9.64
N LEU A 249 -5.53 2.98 -8.97
CA LEU A 249 -4.53 1.96 -9.25
C LEU A 249 -5.02 0.60 -8.78
N LEU A 250 -5.05 -0.36 -9.70
CA LEU A 250 -5.55 -1.70 -9.46
C LEU A 250 -4.57 -2.75 -9.99
N TYR A 251 -4.26 -3.73 -9.15
CA TYR A 251 -3.61 -4.98 -9.55
C TYR A 251 -4.64 -6.11 -9.52
N THR A 252 -4.59 -6.99 -10.52
CA THR A 252 -5.47 -8.16 -10.57
C THR A 252 -4.89 -9.34 -9.79
N SER A 253 -5.77 -10.22 -9.31
CA SER A 253 -5.39 -11.50 -8.73
C SER A 253 -5.10 -12.54 -9.85
N PRO A 254 -4.13 -13.48 -9.68
CA PRO A 254 -3.29 -13.58 -8.47
C PRO A 254 -2.14 -12.57 -8.47
N SER A 255 -2.15 -11.68 -7.50
CA SER A 255 -0.97 -10.89 -7.21
C SER A 255 0.09 -11.79 -6.55
N PRO A 256 1.37 -11.46 -6.60
CA PRO A 256 2.40 -12.19 -5.87
C PRO A 256 2.15 -12.28 -4.35
N ARG A 257 1.25 -11.45 -3.82
CA ARG A 257 0.87 -11.37 -2.41
C ARG A 257 -0.47 -12.03 -2.07
N ASP A 258 -1.25 -12.45 -3.07
CA ASP A 258 -2.59 -13.04 -2.90
C ASP A 258 -2.57 -14.52 -2.53
N SER A 259 -1.86 -14.87 -1.48
CA SER A 259 -1.89 -16.24 -0.97
C SER A 259 -3.17 -16.58 -0.20
N THR A 260 -3.95 -15.57 0.20
CA THR A 260 -5.18 -15.73 0.95
C THR A 260 -6.41 -16.02 0.09
N SER A 261 -6.32 -15.87 -1.23
CA SER A 261 -7.42 -16.19 -2.17
C SER A 261 -7.81 -17.68 -2.20
N SER A 262 -7.03 -18.55 -1.55
CA SER A 262 -7.34 -19.99 -1.42
C SER A 262 -8.28 -20.31 -0.24
N ARG A 263 -8.82 -19.32 0.46
CA ARG A 263 -9.72 -19.52 1.61
C ARG A 263 -11.17 -19.08 1.37
N MET A 264 -11.54 -18.82 0.12
CA MET A 264 -12.94 -18.65 -0.26
C MET A 264 -13.53 -19.96 -0.77
#